data_3af32a15b1ab6bd2f7cbdb8f73a0185c
#
_entry.id   3af32a15b1ab6bd2f7cbdb8f73a0185c
#
_cell.length_a   1.000
_cell.length_b   1.000
_cell.length_c   1.000
_cell.angle_alpha   90.00
_cell.angle_beta   90.00
_cell.angle_gamma   90.00
#
_symmetry.space_group_name_H-M   'P 1'
#
loop_
_entity.id
_entity.type
_entity.pdbx_description
1 polymer ?
#
loop_
_entity_poly.entity_id
_entity_poly.type
_entity_poly.pdbx_seq_one_letter_code
_entity_poly.pdbx_strand_id
1 'polypeptide(L)'
;VLKKEITKAEKEQGGRIKDLSVEITFDTAKAGNWKNLHLEMDGQAVNLLVKKNVKELKVNGGNVNLTFDSKALKELKKEMNTAVVIKMKQADKKNLSARAGKIIGKRPVYDFSVTGIKKKQSSVLKKGRIRVAVSYNASKKEKEKKIFAYKIDKYGAAVKIPGSYYDSDTKTVNFVSRGFFTVAVGCEK
;
A
#
# COMPACT_ATOMS: atom_id res chain seq x y z
N VAL A 1 17.43 6.70 12.81
CA VAL A 1 16.12 7.25 13.20
C VAL A 1 15.25 6.14 13.79
N LEU A 2 14.79 5.14 13.03
CA LEU A 2 13.85 4.09 13.46
C LEU A 2 14.24 3.40 14.79
N LYS A 3 15.54 3.02 14.96
CA LYS A 3 16.02 2.39 16.20
C LYS A 3 15.86 3.30 17.41
N LYS A 4 16.15 4.60 17.27
CA LYS A 4 16.01 5.58 18.37
C LYS A 4 14.56 5.72 18.80
N GLU A 5 13.63 5.83 17.83
CA GLU A 5 12.20 5.99 18.12
C GLU A 5 11.62 4.76 18.82
N ILE A 6 11.94 3.55 18.34
CA ILE A 6 11.50 2.31 19.00
C ILE A 6 12.06 2.22 20.42
N THR A 7 13.37 2.50 20.62
CA THR A 7 13.98 2.46 21.95
C THR A 7 13.40 3.50 22.89
N LYS A 8 13.08 4.71 22.39
CA LYS A 8 12.42 5.76 23.15
C LYS A 8 11.05 5.31 23.62
N ALA A 9 10.22 4.81 22.71
CA ALA A 9 8.89 4.31 23.02
C ALA A 9 8.91 3.14 24.04
N GLU A 10 9.88 2.21 23.91
CA GLU A 10 10.07 1.12 24.88
C GLU A 10 10.44 1.64 26.27
N LYS A 11 11.27 2.66 26.37
CA LYS A 11 11.62 3.29 27.66
C LYS A 11 10.43 3.98 28.30
N GLU A 12 9.66 4.73 27.51
CA GLU A 12 8.47 5.45 27.98
C GLU A 12 7.38 4.50 28.49
N GLN A 13 7.31 3.28 27.96
CA GLN A 13 6.33 2.26 28.39
C GLN A 13 6.89 1.24 29.40
N GLY A 14 8.10 1.47 29.92
CA GLY A 14 8.69 0.61 30.96
C GLY A 14 9.11 -0.77 30.46
N GLY A 15 9.36 -0.95 29.18
CA GLY A 15 9.84 -2.21 28.63
C GLY A 15 9.37 -2.53 27.22
N ARG A 16 9.32 -3.83 26.89
CA ARG A 16 8.94 -4.29 25.55
C ARG A 16 7.48 -3.99 25.23
N ILE A 17 7.23 -3.25 24.16
CA ILE A 17 5.88 -2.90 23.70
C ILE A 17 5.20 -4.14 23.12
N LYS A 18 4.02 -4.47 23.65
CA LYS A 18 3.10 -5.40 23.00
C LYS A 18 2.42 -4.67 21.85
N ASP A 19 2.23 -5.35 20.72
CA ASP A 19 1.52 -4.79 19.55
C ASP A 19 2.13 -3.52 18.94
N LEU A 20 3.45 -3.41 18.95
CA LEU A 20 4.18 -2.30 18.34
C LEU A 20 3.79 -2.12 16.87
N SER A 21 3.32 -0.95 16.53
CA SER A 21 3.09 -0.51 15.15
C SER A 21 4.05 0.62 14.80
N VAL A 22 4.55 0.60 13.57
CA VAL A 22 5.44 1.65 13.04
C VAL A 22 4.72 2.33 11.88
N GLU A 23 4.70 3.66 11.88
CA GLU A 23 4.17 4.45 10.78
C GLU A 23 5.26 5.31 10.16
N ILE A 24 5.33 5.30 8.84
CA ILE A 24 6.18 6.17 8.03
C ILE A 24 5.26 7.02 7.17
N THR A 25 5.26 8.32 7.42
CA THR A 25 4.43 9.27 6.69
C THR A 25 5.30 10.11 5.78
N PHE A 26 4.93 10.16 4.49
CA PHE A 26 5.51 11.11 3.56
C PHE A 26 4.85 12.47 3.75
N ASP A 27 5.66 13.53 3.84
CA ASP A 27 5.15 14.90 3.81
C ASP A 27 4.67 15.25 2.38
N THR A 28 3.43 14.89 2.10
CA THR A 28 2.81 15.13 0.80
C THR A 28 2.11 16.48 0.70
N ALA A 29 2.01 17.23 1.81
CA ALA A 29 1.35 18.55 1.82
C ALA A 29 2.06 19.55 0.90
N LYS A 30 3.39 19.51 0.85
CA LYS A 30 4.23 20.33 -0.04
C LYS A 30 4.33 19.78 -1.46
N ALA A 31 4.10 18.48 -1.65
CA ALA A 31 4.28 17.81 -2.94
C ALA A 31 3.04 17.87 -3.84
N GLY A 32 1.89 18.33 -3.33
CA GLY A 32 0.64 18.34 -4.08
C GLY A 32 0.28 16.93 -4.58
N ASN A 33 -0.05 16.83 -5.87
CA ASN A 33 -0.26 15.53 -6.51
C ASN A 33 1.08 14.88 -6.87
N TRP A 34 1.63 14.06 -5.96
CA TRP A 34 2.84 13.32 -6.26
C TRP A 34 2.61 12.27 -7.38
N LYS A 35 3.60 12.12 -8.25
CA LYS A 35 3.58 11.08 -9.30
C LYS A 35 4.20 9.77 -8.85
N ASN A 36 5.22 9.84 -8.00
CA ASN A 36 5.95 8.68 -7.49
C ASN A 36 6.34 8.91 -6.03
N LEU A 37 6.09 7.93 -5.18
CA LEU A 37 6.64 7.83 -3.84
C LEU A 37 7.53 6.59 -3.73
N HIS A 38 8.59 6.70 -2.95
CA HIS A 38 9.66 5.75 -2.88
C HIS A 38 10.17 5.65 -1.45
N LEU A 39 9.94 4.54 -0.82
CA LEU A 39 10.49 4.23 0.49
C LEU A 39 11.54 3.14 0.36
N GLU A 40 12.78 3.48 0.68
CA GLU A 40 13.86 2.52 0.80
C GLU A 40 14.16 2.25 2.27
N MET A 41 14.18 0.98 2.63
CA MET A 41 14.58 0.51 3.95
C MET A 41 15.76 -0.45 3.77
N ASP A 42 16.87 -0.17 4.41
CA ASP A 42 18.01 -1.08 4.45
C ASP A 42 17.68 -2.38 5.20
N GLY A 43 18.52 -3.39 5.03
CA GLY A 43 18.32 -4.69 5.68
C GLY A 43 18.35 -4.62 7.20
N GLN A 44 19.04 -3.62 7.79
CA GLN A 44 19.07 -3.42 9.24
C GLN A 44 17.71 -2.91 9.74
N ALA A 45 17.09 -1.97 9.03
CA ALA A 45 15.77 -1.45 9.36
C ALA A 45 14.72 -2.57 9.29
N VAL A 46 14.68 -3.33 8.19
CA VAL A 46 13.74 -4.46 8.04
C VAL A 46 13.98 -5.53 9.11
N ASN A 47 15.24 -5.85 9.39
CA ASN A 47 15.60 -6.81 10.44
C ASN A 47 15.16 -6.33 11.83
N LEU A 48 15.29 -5.03 12.11
CA LEU A 48 14.84 -4.44 13.37
C LEU A 48 13.32 -4.57 13.54
N LEU A 49 12.53 -4.25 12.50
CA LEU A 49 11.08 -4.41 12.52
C LEU A 49 10.67 -5.85 12.88
N VAL A 50 11.33 -6.83 12.25
CA VAL A 50 11.05 -8.26 12.50
C VAL A 50 11.52 -8.69 13.89
N LYS A 51 12.72 -8.29 14.36
CA LYS A 51 13.25 -8.63 15.70
C LYS A 51 12.40 -8.04 16.83
N LYS A 52 11.87 -6.83 16.63
CA LYS A 52 10.99 -6.17 17.59
C LYS A 52 9.54 -6.65 17.53
N ASN A 53 9.25 -7.66 16.67
CA ASN A 53 7.91 -8.19 16.44
C ASN A 53 6.89 -7.09 16.12
N VAL A 54 7.27 -6.16 15.26
CA VAL A 54 6.35 -5.11 14.81
C VAL A 54 5.12 -5.78 14.20
N LYS A 55 3.96 -5.44 14.73
CA LYS A 55 2.67 -5.98 14.29
C LYS A 55 2.30 -5.48 12.91
N GLU A 56 2.52 -4.18 12.70
CA GLU A 56 2.17 -3.51 11.46
C GLU A 56 3.20 -2.43 11.11
N LEU A 57 3.59 -2.38 9.83
CA LEU A 57 4.25 -1.24 9.23
C LEU A 57 3.25 -0.51 8.34
N LYS A 58 2.94 0.73 8.70
CA LYS A 58 2.10 1.62 7.89
C LYS A 58 2.97 2.56 7.09
N VAL A 59 2.71 2.65 5.80
CA VAL A 59 3.36 3.59 4.87
C VAL A 59 2.29 4.51 4.34
N ASN A 60 2.27 5.75 4.86
CA ASN A 60 1.27 6.75 4.51
C ASN A 60 1.82 7.67 3.42
N GLY A 61 1.25 7.57 2.23
CA GLY A 61 1.57 8.39 1.06
C GLY A 61 0.51 9.48 0.77
N GLY A 62 -0.33 9.82 1.74
CA GLY A 62 -1.43 10.77 1.56
C GLY A 62 -2.59 10.15 0.79
N ASN A 63 -2.49 10.10 -0.53
CA ASN A 63 -3.55 9.54 -1.39
C ASN A 63 -3.64 8.00 -1.34
N VAL A 64 -2.59 7.33 -0.87
CA VAL A 64 -2.51 5.88 -0.76
C VAL A 64 -1.79 5.50 0.52
N ASN A 65 -2.39 4.60 1.28
CA ASN A 65 -1.80 4.04 2.49
C ASN A 65 -1.65 2.52 2.33
N LEU A 66 -0.46 2.02 2.66
CA LEU A 66 -0.14 0.60 2.67
C LEU A 66 0.15 0.16 4.10
N THR A 67 -0.50 -0.89 4.57
CA THR A 67 -0.24 -1.48 5.90
C THR A 67 0.19 -2.93 5.74
N PHE A 68 1.44 -3.20 6.04
CA PHE A 68 2.05 -4.54 6.00
C PHE A 68 1.88 -5.20 7.36
N ASP A 69 1.32 -6.41 7.40
CA ASP A 69 1.28 -7.19 8.63
C ASP A 69 2.66 -7.82 8.98
N SER A 70 2.80 -8.35 10.19
CA SER A 70 4.05 -8.96 10.64
C SER A 70 4.51 -10.14 9.78
N LYS A 71 3.58 -10.87 9.14
CA LYS A 71 3.91 -11.97 8.23
C LYS A 71 4.49 -11.44 6.93
N ALA A 72 3.92 -10.35 6.40
CA ALA A 72 4.46 -9.66 5.22
C ALA A 72 5.89 -9.16 5.48
N LEU A 73 6.15 -8.54 6.64
CA LEU A 73 7.49 -8.07 7.01
C LEU A 73 8.51 -9.22 7.08
N LYS A 74 8.12 -10.36 7.65
CA LYS A 74 8.98 -11.56 7.71
C LYS A 74 9.29 -12.12 6.31
N GLU A 75 8.32 -12.13 5.42
CA GLU A 75 8.51 -12.57 4.04
C GLU A 75 9.40 -11.61 3.26
N LEU A 76 9.17 -10.31 3.36
CA LEU A 76 10.01 -9.29 2.73
C LEU A 76 11.46 -9.38 3.21
N LYS A 77 11.68 -9.57 4.52
CA LYS A 77 13.03 -9.82 5.06
C LYS A 77 13.69 -11.04 4.43
N LYS A 78 12.96 -12.15 4.30
CA LYS A 78 13.49 -13.41 3.77
C LYS A 78 13.85 -13.31 2.28
N GLU A 79 13.01 -12.62 1.50
CA GLU A 79 13.20 -12.51 0.05
C GLU A 79 14.21 -11.43 -0.34
N MET A 80 14.38 -10.41 0.49
CA MET A 80 15.16 -9.21 0.18
C MET A 80 16.20 -8.92 1.26
N ASN A 81 17.24 -9.73 1.30
CA ASN A 81 18.25 -9.73 2.39
C ASN A 81 18.99 -8.40 2.61
N THR A 82 19.00 -7.47 1.65
CA THR A 82 19.85 -6.27 1.70
C THR A 82 19.08 -4.98 1.88
N ALA A 83 18.00 -4.78 1.14
CA ALA A 83 17.07 -3.66 1.31
C ALA A 83 15.74 -3.95 0.66
N VAL A 84 14.71 -3.26 1.14
CA VAL A 84 13.35 -3.29 0.60
C VAL A 84 13.00 -1.92 0.08
N VAL A 85 12.60 -1.84 -1.18
CA VAL A 85 12.15 -0.62 -1.82
C VAL A 85 10.67 -0.75 -2.14
N ILE A 86 9.84 0.02 -1.44
CA ILE A 86 8.40 0.13 -1.66
C ILE A 86 8.15 1.33 -2.57
N LYS A 87 7.49 1.11 -3.70
CA LYS A 87 7.14 2.16 -4.64
C LYS A 87 5.63 2.25 -4.78
N MET A 88 5.12 3.48 -4.78
CA MET A 88 3.76 3.84 -5.13
C MET A 88 3.83 4.86 -6.26
N LYS A 89 3.20 4.57 -7.39
CA LYS A 89 3.24 5.43 -8.58
C LYS A 89 1.82 5.67 -9.08
N GLN A 90 1.50 6.91 -9.45
CA GLN A 90 0.30 7.16 -10.25
C GLN A 90 0.49 6.55 -11.62
N ALA A 91 -0.43 5.68 -12.04
CA ALA A 91 -0.34 4.98 -13.31
C ALA A 91 -1.12 5.70 -14.41
N ASP A 92 -0.59 5.60 -15.64
CA ASP A 92 -1.28 6.08 -16.84
C ASP A 92 -2.47 5.17 -17.17
N LYS A 93 -3.52 5.74 -17.74
CA LYS A 93 -4.74 5.04 -18.15
C LYS A 93 -4.76 4.68 -19.63
N LYS A 94 -3.72 5.03 -20.39
CA LYS A 94 -3.67 4.82 -21.84
C LYS A 94 -3.83 3.35 -22.24
N ASN A 95 -3.36 2.44 -21.39
CA ASN A 95 -3.38 1.00 -21.65
C ASN A 95 -4.64 0.30 -21.09
N LEU A 96 -5.63 1.04 -20.59
CA LEU A 96 -6.88 0.43 -20.14
C LEU A 96 -7.71 -0.05 -21.33
N SER A 97 -8.28 -1.27 -21.23
CA SER A 97 -9.27 -1.73 -22.19
C SER A 97 -10.49 -0.80 -22.20
N ALA A 98 -11.25 -0.76 -23.31
CA ALA A 98 -12.44 0.07 -23.42
C ALA A 98 -13.45 -0.17 -22.28
N ARG A 99 -13.62 -1.43 -21.88
CA ARG A 99 -14.48 -1.82 -20.75
C ARG A 99 -13.95 -1.29 -19.42
N ALA A 100 -12.64 -1.44 -19.15
CA ALA A 100 -12.00 -0.92 -17.97
C ALA A 100 -12.10 0.61 -17.91
N GLY A 101 -11.87 1.28 -19.04
CA GLY A 101 -12.02 2.73 -19.15
C GLY A 101 -13.40 3.24 -18.76
N LYS A 102 -14.48 2.51 -19.10
CA LYS A 102 -15.86 2.85 -18.69
C LYS A 102 -16.08 2.70 -17.17
N ILE A 103 -15.52 1.67 -16.54
CA ILE A 103 -15.63 1.41 -15.10
C ILE A 103 -14.80 2.42 -14.31
N ILE A 104 -13.57 2.69 -14.74
CA ILE A 104 -12.59 3.51 -14.04
C ILE A 104 -12.82 5.00 -14.32
N GLY A 105 -13.04 5.39 -15.57
CA GLY A 105 -13.25 6.78 -15.96
C GLY A 105 -12.11 7.71 -15.49
N LYS A 106 -12.47 8.78 -14.78
CA LYS A 106 -11.49 9.77 -14.25
C LYS A 106 -10.86 9.36 -12.91
N ARG A 107 -11.30 8.24 -12.29
CA ARG A 107 -10.87 7.82 -10.95
C ARG A 107 -9.38 7.41 -10.93
N PRO A 108 -8.73 7.46 -9.76
CA PRO A 108 -7.29 7.25 -9.66
C PRO A 108 -6.87 5.81 -10.03
N VAL A 109 -5.66 5.71 -10.58
CA VAL A 109 -4.97 4.45 -10.85
C VAL A 109 -3.57 4.54 -10.27
N TYR A 110 -3.16 3.54 -9.51
CA TYR A 110 -1.85 3.47 -8.87
C TYR A 110 -1.17 2.14 -9.18
N ASP A 111 0.13 2.20 -9.36
CA ASP A 111 0.99 1.01 -9.47
C ASP A 111 1.78 0.85 -8.18
N PHE A 112 1.72 -0.35 -7.61
CA PHE A 112 2.44 -0.73 -6.41
C PHE A 112 3.49 -1.76 -6.74
N SER A 113 4.71 -1.55 -6.27
CA SER A 113 5.76 -2.54 -6.39
C SER A 113 6.65 -2.58 -5.15
N VAL A 114 7.19 -3.75 -4.87
CA VAL A 114 8.22 -3.94 -3.87
C VAL A 114 9.38 -4.68 -4.50
N THR A 115 10.58 -4.11 -4.39
CA THR A 115 11.80 -4.69 -4.98
C THR A 115 12.91 -4.72 -3.94
N GLY A 116 13.83 -5.67 -4.06
CA GLY A 116 15.12 -5.62 -3.39
C GLY A 116 16.17 -4.81 -4.18
N ILE A 117 17.32 -4.51 -3.56
CA ILE A 117 18.42 -3.78 -4.24
C ILE A 117 18.88 -4.52 -5.52
N LYS A 118 18.88 -5.84 -5.53
CA LYS A 118 19.22 -6.64 -6.73
C LYS A 118 18.09 -6.71 -7.76
N LYS A 119 17.14 -5.77 -7.72
CA LYS A 119 15.96 -5.67 -8.63
C LYS A 119 15.08 -6.93 -8.69
N LYS A 120 15.21 -7.86 -7.74
CA LYS A 120 14.28 -8.97 -7.62
C LYS A 120 12.95 -8.41 -7.14
N GLN A 121 11.96 -8.42 -8.00
CA GLN A 121 10.60 -7.98 -7.66
C GLN A 121 9.90 -9.10 -6.89
N SER A 122 9.37 -8.80 -5.70
CA SER A 122 8.40 -9.68 -5.06
C SER A 122 7.04 -9.40 -5.67
N SER A 123 6.42 -10.41 -6.27
CA SER A 123 5.10 -10.25 -6.89
C SER A 123 3.97 -10.72 -5.97
N VAL A 124 4.23 -11.67 -5.09
CA VAL A 124 3.20 -12.28 -4.25
C VAL A 124 3.77 -12.69 -2.89
N LEU A 125 3.07 -12.30 -1.83
CA LEU A 125 3.29 -12.79 -0.47
C LEU A 125 2.56 -14.12 -0.26
N LYS A 126 3.23 -15.10 0.33
CA LYS A 126 2.64 -16.45 0.56
C LYS A 126 1.61 -16.42 1.70
N LYS A 127 1.96 -15.81 2.82
CA LYS A 127 1.16 -15.76 4.06
C LYS A 127 0.86 -14.35 4.54
N GLY A 128 1.73 -13.39 4.19
CA GLY A 128 1.60 -11.99 4.55
C GLY A 128 0.44 -11.30 3.84
N ARG A 129 -0.04 -10.21 4.43
CA ARG A 129 -1.13 -9.40 3.88
C ARG A 129 -0.75 -7.93 3.90
N ILE A 130 -1.26 -7.22 2.91
CA ILE A 130 -1.15 -5.77 2.80
C ILE A 130 -2.57 -5.23 2.78
N ARG A 131 -2.92 -4.39 3.76
CA ARG A 131 -4.13 -3.57 3.66
C ARG A 131 -3.79 -2.32 2.88
N VAL A 132 -4.63 -2.01 1.92
CA VAL A 132 -4.48 -0.84 1.05
C VAL A 132 -5.71 0.04 1.21
N ALA A 133 -5.48 1.33 1.42
CA ALA A 133 -6.50 2.35 1.42
C ALA A 133 -6.15 3.40 0.36
N VAL A 134 -7.04 3.61 -0.60
CA VAL A 134 -6.88 4.61 -1.67
C VAL A 134 -7.87 5.73 -1.43
N SER A 135 -7.38 6.96 -1.24
CA SER A 135 -8.24 8.14 -1.06
C SER A 135 -9.06 8.39 -2.31
N TYR A 136 -10.36 8.55 -2.13
CA TYR A 136 -11.30 8.82 -3.20
C TYR A 136 -12.51 9.61 -2.69
N ASN A 137 -12.71 10.79 -3.21
CA ASN A 137 -13.92 11.57 -2.94
C ASN A 137 -15.01 11.18 -3.96
N ALA A 138 -15.96 10.36 -3.51
CA ALA A 138 -17.10 9.98 -4.34
C ALA A 138 -17.94 11.20 -4.73
N SER A 139 -18.34 11.30 -5.98
CA SER A 139 -19.26 12.35 -6.42
C SER A 139 -20.70 12.03 -5.97
N LYS A 140 -21.55 13.06 -5.85
CA LYS A 140 -22.97 12.89 -5.49
C LYS A 140 -23.76 11.97 -6.45
N LYS A 141 -23.26 11.74 -7.65
CA LYS A 141 -23.88 10.88 -8.67
C LYS A 141 -23.46 9.41 -8.55
N GLU A 142 -22.47 9.11 -7.72
CA GLU A 142 -21.96 7.77 -7.53
C GLU A 142 -22.63 7.10 -6.33
N LYS A 143 -23.03 5.85 -6.51
CA LYS A 143 -23.54 5.05 -5.41
C LYS A 143 -22.37 4.41 -4.68
N GLU A 144 -22.16 4.77 -3.42
CA GLU A 144 -21.03 4.31 -2.60
C GLU A 144 -20.88 2.78 -2.61
N LYS A 145 -22.00 2.05 -2.51
CA LYS A 145 -22.07 0.58 -2.58
C LYS A 145 -21.59 -0.02 -3.91
N LYS A 146 -21.38 0.81 -4.93
CA LYS A 146 -20.89 0.40 -6.25
C LYS A 146 -19.46 0.83 -6.53
N ILE A 147 -18.77 1.42 -5.55
CA ILE A 147 -17.37 1.85 -5.64
C ILE A 147 -16.48 0.75 -5.07
N PHE A 148 -15.55 0.27 -5.89
CA PHE A 148 -14.66 -0.85 -5.55
C PHE A 148 -13.24 -0.60 -6.06
N ALA A 149 -12.29 -1.37 -5.53
CA ALA A 149 -10.95 -1.49 -6.09
C ALA A 149 -10.92 -2.56 -7.19
N TYR A 150 -10.14 -2.28 -8.24
CA TYR A 150 -9.94 -3.17 -9.38
C TYR A 150 -8.45 -3.37 -9.61
N LYS A 151 -8.03 -4.61 -9.75
CA LYS A 151 -6.71 -4.95 -10.28
C LYS A 151 -6.73 -4.76 -11.80
N ILE A 152 -5.73 -4.08 -12.33
CA ILE A 152 -5.51 -3.97 -13.77
C ILE A 152 -4.51 -5.05 -14.18
N ASP A 153 -4.89 -5.87 -15.12
CA ASP A 153 -4.03 -6.92 -15.66
C ASP A 153 -3.11 -6.39 -16.78
N LYS A 154 -2.24 -7.25 -17.28
CA LYS A 154 -1.28 -6.92 -18.34
C LYS A 154 -1.93 -6.53 -19.68
N TYR A 155 -3.20 -6.84 -19.87
CA TYR A 155 -3.98 -6.48 -21.06
C TYR A 155 -4.86 -5.24 -20.84
N GLY A 156 -4.74 -4.58 -19.69
CA GLY A 156 -5.53 -3.40 -19.34
C GLY A 156 -6.96 -3.73 -18.91
N ALA A 157 -7.29 -5.00 -18.65
CA ALA A 157 -8.60 -5.36 -18.14
C ALA A 157 -8.69 -5.10 -16.63
N ALA A 158 -9.88 -4.62 -16.21
CA ALA A 158 -10.17 -4.36 -14.80
C ALA A 158 -10.89 -5.55 -14.17
N VAL A 159 -10.27 -6.16 -13.17
CA VAL A 159 -10.83 -7.26 -12.39
C VAL A 159 -11.11 -6.77 -10.99
N LYS A 160 -12.38 -6.82 -10.55
CA LYS A 160 -12.79 -6.41 -9.21
C LYS A 160 -12.05 -7.18 -8.14
N ILE A 161 -11.49 -6.48 -7.16
CA ILE A 161 -10.82 -7.12 -6.03
C ILE A 161 -11.90 -7.58 -5.03
N PRO A 162 -11.98 -8.87 -4.73
CA PRO A 162 -12.96 -9.39 -3.77
C PRO A 162 -12.79 -8.74 -2.39
N GLY A 163 -13.91 -8.43 -1.73
CA GLY A 163 -13.91 -7.80 -0.41
C GLY A 163 -13.45 -6.34 -0.40
N SER A 164 -13.24 -5.71 -1.56
CA SER A 164 -13.01 -4.27 -1.60
C SER A 164 -14.30 -3.50 -1.35
N TYR A 165 -14.20 -2.36 -0.67
CA TYR A 165 -15.32 -1.51 -0.35
C TYR A 165 -14.90 -0.05 -0.25
N TYR A 166 -15.86 0.84 -0.42
CA TYR A 166 -15.71 2.27 -0.14
C TYR A 166 -16.16 2.55 1.28
N ASP A 167 -15.36 3.30 1.99
CA ASP A 167 -15.64 3.82 3.33
C ASP A 167 -15.90 5.33 3.19
N SER A 168 -17.14 5.74 3.43
CA SER A 168 -17.55 7.14 3.31
C SER A 168 -17.01 8.03 4.42
N ASP A 169 -16.73 7.47 5.60
CA ASP A 169 -16.23 8.24 6.75
C ASP A 169 -14.78 8.66 6.51
N THR A 170 -13.96 7.71 6.04
CA THR A 170 -12.56 7.97 5.72
C THR A 170 -12.35 8.42 4.28
N LYS A 171 -13.37 8.36 3.43
CA LYS A 171 -13.31 8.64 1.98
C LYS A 171 -12.21 7.83 1.30
N THR A 172 -12.17 6.54 1.59
CA THR A 172 -11.18 5.62 1.04
C THR A 172 -11.81 4.38 0.43
N VAL A 173 -11.18 3.85 -0.62
CA VAL A 173 -11.45 2.52 -1.13
C VAL A 173 -10.47 1.56 -0.51
N ASN A 174 -10.97 0.59 0.25
CA ASN A 174 -10.21 -0.33 1.07
C ASN A 174 -10.21 -1.73 0.50
N PHE A 175 -9.07 -2.42 0.57
CA PHE A 175 -8.98 -3.84 0.22
C PHE A 175 -7.74 -4.49 0.86
N VAL A 176 -7.71 -5.82 0.83
CA VAL A 176 -6.57 -6.62 1.28
C VAL A 176 -5.93 -7.29 0.06
N SER A 177 -4.61 -7.23 -0.02
CA SER A 177 -3.82 -7.88 -1.06
C SER A 177 -2.74 -8.77 -0.48
N ARG A 178 -2.32 -9.76 -1.27
CA ARG A 178 -1.08 -10.53 -1.06
C ARG A 178 -0.03 -10.24 -2.13
N GLY A 179 -0.31 -9.32 -3.04
CA GLY A 179 0.59 -9.00 -4.15
C GLY A 179 0.65 -7.52 -4.46
N PHE A 180 1.59 -7.20 -5.32
CA PHE A 180 1.87 -5.85 -5.79
C PHE A 180 1.49 -5.79 -7.26
N PHE A 181 0.62 -4.86 -7.62
CA PHE A 181 0.07 -4.72 -8.97
C PHE A 181 -0.57 -3.35 -9.16
N THR A 182 -0.96 -3.07 -10.38
CA THR A 182 -1.70 -1.84 -10.69
C THR A 182 -3.14 -1.95 -10.22
N VAL A 183 -3.59 -0.95 -9.44
CA VAL A 183 -4.93 -0.86 -8.85
C VAL A 183 -5.62 0.40 -9.32
N ALA A 184 -6.90 0.30 -9.61
CA ALA A 184 -7.76 1.42 -9.94
C ALA A 184 -8.97 1.48 -9.00
N VAL A 185 -9.46 2.68 -8.73
CA VAL A 185 -10.81 2.88 -8.20
C VAL A 185 -11.79 2.81 -9.37
N GLY A 186 -12.87 2.04 -9.23
CA GLY A 186 -13.92 1.95 -10.23
C GLY A 186 -15.30 2.05 -9.60
N CYS A 187 -16.30 2.37 -10.41
CA CYS A 187 -17.70 2.41 -10.00
C CYS A 187 -18.56 1.62 -11.01
N GLU A 188 -19.29 0.64 -10.51
CA GLU A 188 -20.25 -0.11 -11.30
C GLU A 188 -21.48 0.76 -11.60
N LYS A 189 -22.08 0.57 -12.77
CA LYS A 189 -23.33 1.29 -13.15
C LYS A 189 -24.54 0.75 -12.40
#